data_4d5ba7061a5f6f39e3ff7b9ba20d8603
#
_entry.id   4d5ba7061a5f6f39e3ff7b9ba20d8603
#
_cell.length_a   1.000
_cell.length_b   1.000
_cell.length_c   1.000
_cell.angle_alpha   90.00
_cell.angle_beta   90.00
_cell.angle_gamma   90.00
#
_symmetry.space_group_name_H-M   'P 1'
#
loop_
_entity.id
_entity.type
_entity.pdbx_description
1 polymer ?
#
loop_
_entity_poly.entity_id
_entity_poly.type
_entity_poly.pdbx_seq_one_letter_code
_entity_poly.pdbx_strand_id
1 'polypeptide(L)'
;QTCVFLLFLGFATMQKQELKLKYLKFIFIVFISFVILIISGVGEEGLDVFIKRFEGANKAEGGIDNVLGGRYLGAFFRAFNNLDIPMLGYGIGLGTNVGAHLMGGNMYSFGFNAEEEWSRITGECGILLGLIIISIRTFVSLDCFSQAYKRLIYRFDLLPWMLSAGMLLLVPQGQWSIPTNLGFCILSGGFTMAAIRTTKKRKQKH
;
A
#
# COMPACT_ATOMS: atom_id res chain seq x y z
N GLN A 1 6.13 0.96 -1.86
CA GLN A 1 5.26 1.60 -2.88
C GLN A 1 6.02 2.00 -4.14
N THR A 2 7.24 2.51 -4.03
CA THR A 2 8.07 2.91 -5.20
C THR A 2 8.27 1.77 -6.19
N CYS A 3 8.57 0.55 -5.71
CA CYS A 3 8.72 -0.62 -6.57
C CYS A 3 7.42 -0.97 -7.32
N VAL A 4 6.27 -0.89 -6.65
CA VAL A 4 4.95 -1.12 -7.28
C VAL A 4 4.69 -0.07 -8.36
N PHE A 5 5.01 1.19 -8.09
CA PHE A 5 4.87 2.27 -9.06
C PHE A 5 5.75 2.05 -10.30
N LEU A 6 7.00 1.62 -10.11
CA LEU A 6 7.91 1.28 -11.19
C LEU A 6 7.43 0.08 -12.01
N LEU A 7 6.87 -0.95 -11.37
CA LEU A 7 6.26 -2.09 -12.06
C LEU A 7 5.06 -1.67 -12.91
N PHE A 8 4.19 -0.81 -12.38
CA PHE A 8 3.04 -0.29 -13.11
C PHE A 8 3.46 0.58 -14.31
N LEU A 9 4.47 1.41 -14.12
CA LEU A 9 5.05 2.22 -15.19
C LEU A 9 5.71 1.31 -16.25
N GLY A 10 6.49 0.32 -15.83
CA GLY A 10 7.11 -0.67 -16.72
C GLY A 10 6.06 -1.42 -17.54
N PHE A 11 5.00 -1.91 -16.91
CA PHE A 11 3.91 -2.58 -17.61
C PHE A 11 3.22 -1.66 -18.63
N ALA A 12 2.94 -0.41 -18.27
CA ALA A 12 2.34 0.56 -19.18
C ALA A 12 3.23 0.86 -20.40
N THR A 13 4.54 0.92 -20.20
CA THR A 13 5.50 1.18 -21.31
C THR A 13 5.62 -0.01 -22.25
N MET A 14 5.41 -1.24 -21.77
CA MET A 14 5.40 -2.42 -22.63
C MET A 14 4.25 -2.43 -23.64
N GLN A 15 3.16 -1.68 -23.38
CA GLN A 15 2.00 -1.59 -24.27
C GLN A 15 2.23 -0.70 -25.50
N LYS A 16 3.23 0.19 -25.49
CA LYS A 16 3.59 1.03 -26.63
C LYS A 16 5.10 1.13 -26.82
N GLN A 17 5.55 0.77 -28.03
CA GLN A 17 6.96 0.73 -28.36
C GLN A 17 7.67 2.10 -28.28
N GLU A 18 6.95 3.19 -28.61
CA GLU A 18 7.47 4.57 -28.50
C GLU A 18 7.75 4.98 -27.04
N LEU A 19 6.91 4.54 -26.10
CA LEU A 19 7.09 4.80 -24.67
C LEU A 19 8.22 3.96 -24.08
N LYS A 20 8.42 2.75 -24.59
CA LYS A 20 9.52 1.87 -24.17
C LYS A 20 10.88 2.54 -24.37
N LEU A 21 11.10 3.18 -25.50
CA LEU A 21 12.35 3.91 -25.76
C LEU A 21 12.53 5.15 -24.86
N LYS A 22 11.46 5.90 -24.62
CA LYS A 22 11.49 7.06 -23.70
C LYS A 22 11.77 6.63 -22.26
N TYR A 23 11.14 5.53 -21.83
CA TYR A 23 11.32 4.99 -20.50
C TYR A 23 12.73 4.42 -20.28
N LEU A 24 13.28 3.71 -21.28
CA LEU A 24 14.67 3.24 -21.25
C LEU A 24 15.66 4.42 -21.17
N LYS A 25 15.45 5.49 -21.93
CA LYS A 25 16.26 6.70 -21.82
C LYS A 25 16.16 7.34 -20.44
N PHE A 26 14.95 7.41 -19.86
CA PHE A 26 14.75 7.95 -18.52
C PHE A 26 15.47 7.12 -17.46
N ILE A 27 15.34 5.79 -17.49
CA ILE A 27 16.07 4.88 -16.58
C ILE A 27 17.57 5.06 -16.72
N PHE A 28 18.06 5.17 -17.95
CA PHE A 28 19.48 5.35 -18.23
C PHE A 28 20.01 6.68 -17.67
N ILE A 29 19.25 7.77 -17.82
CA ILE A 29 19.59 9.07 -17.23
C ILE A 29 19.61 8.99 -15.70
N VAL A 30 18.62 8.38 -15.08
CA VAL A 30 18.56 8.21 -13.62
C VAL A 30 19.74 7.36 -13.13
N PHE A 31 20.07 6.29 -13.85
CA PHE A 31 21.19 5.41 -13.54
C PHE A 31 22.54 6.16 -13.63
N ILE A 32 22.75 6.92 -14.71
CA ILE A 32 23.96 7.74 -14.85
C ILE A 32 24.04 8.79 -13.75
N SER A 33 22.93 9.47 -13.45
CA SER A 33 22.87 10.46 -12.36
C SER A 33 23.23 9.83 -11.01
N PHE A 34 22.77 8.61 -10.75
CA PHE A 34 23.07 7.87 -9.54
C PHE A 34 24.58 7.46 -9.48
N VAL A 35 25.14 7.02 -10.60
CA VAL A 35 26.56 6.69 -10.70
C VAL A 35 27.43 7.94 -10.48
N ILE A 36 27.06 9.08 -11.05
CA ILE A 36 27.76 10.35 -10.84
C ILE A 36 27.71 10.77 -9.37
N LEU A 37 26.56 10.61 -8.71
CA LEU A 37 26.41 10.89 -7.26
C LEU A 37 27.33 9.99 -6.40
N ILE A 38 27.47 8.73 -6.75
CA ILE A 38 28.39 7.81 -6.04
C ILE A 38 29.85 8.24 -6.26
N ILE A 39 30.25 8.54 -7.50
CA ILE A 39 31.63 8.93 -7.83
C ILE A 39 32.01 10.28 -7.22
N SER A 40 31.06 11.21 -7.12
CA SER A 40 31.29 12.54 -6.54
C SER A 40 31.47 12.54 -5.00
N GLY A 41 31.26 11.42 -4.33
CA GLY A 41 31.38 11.32 -2.87
C GLY A 41 30.35 12.13 -2.06
N VAL A 42 29.50 12.91 -2.73
CA VAL A 42 28.50 13.79 -2.08
C VAL A 42 27.43 13.02 -1.32
N GLY A 43 27.34 11.70 -1.54
CA GLY A 43 26.32 10.85 -0.93
C GLY A 43 26.85 9.79 0.06
N GLU A 44 28.15 9.74 0.37
CA GLU A 44 28.72 8.67 1.20
C GLU A 44 28.05 8.59 2.57
N GLU A 45 27.91 9.71 3.26
CA GLU A 45 27.22 9.72 4.57
C GLU A 45 25.75 9.33 4.45
N GLY A 46 25.07 9.80 3.41
CA GLY A 46 23.65 9.46 3.15
C GLY A 46 23.46 8.00 2.77
N LEU A 47 24.36 7.43 1.98
CA LEU A 47 24.36 6.02 1.60
C LEU A 47 24.65 5.13 2.82
N ASP A 48 25.61 5.49 3.66
CA ASP A 48 25.95 4.76 4.86
C ASP A 48 24.79 4.73 5.88
N VAL A 49 24.11 5.87 6.06
CA VAL A 49 22.90 5.96 6.88
C VAL A 49 21.75 5.13 6.27
N PHE A 50 21.59 5.18 4.95
CA PHE A 50 20.58 4.39 4.25
C PHE A 50 20.84 2.89 4.36
N ILE A 51 22.08 2.43 4.14
CA ILE A 51 22.48 1.03 4.26
C ILE A 51 22.29 0.54 5.70
N LYS A 52 22.75 1.29 6.69
CA LYS A 52 22.58 0.96 8.11
C LYS A 52 21.10 0.87 8.51
N ARG A 53 20.26 1.77 8.02
CA ARG A 53 18.80 1.72 8.24
C ARG A 53 18.16 0.54 7.54
N PHE A 54 18.58 0.24 6.31
CA PHE A 54 18.08 -0.89 5.55
C PHE A 54 18.47 -2.22 6.19
N GLU A 55 19.73 -2.37 6.61
CA GLU A 55 20.19 -3.55 7.34
C GLU A 55 19.51 -3.71 8.71
N GLY A 56 19.34 -2.60 9.43
CA GLY A 56 18.61 -2.59 10.71
C GLY A 56 17.15 -3.02 10.54
N ALA A 57 16.46 -2.48 9.54
CA ALA A 57 15.10 -2.86 9.20
C ALA A 57 15.01 -4.32 8.74
N ASN A 58 15.95 -4.76 7.88
CA ASN A 58 15.98 -6.13 7.38
C ASN A 58 16.26 -7.16 8.49
N LYS A 59 17.13 -6.81 9.45
CA LYS A 59 17.37 -7.64 10.66
C LYS A 59 16.16 -7.68 11.59
N ALA A 60 15.50 -6.54 11.79
CA ALA A 60 14.31 -6.44 12.63
C ALA A 60 13.09 -7.17 12.03
N GLU A 61 12.97 -7.16 10.71
CA GLU A 61 11.84 -7.77 9.97
C GLU A 61 12.12 -9.22 9.52
N GLY A 62 13.31 -9.78 9.79
CA GLY A 62 13.65 -11.19 9.50
C GLY A 62 13.89 -11.50 8.02
N GLY A 63 14.24 -10.49 7.20
CA GLY A 63 14.59 -10.64 5.79
C GLY A 63 13.45 -10.34 4.81
N ILE A 64 13.81 -10.22 3.53
CA ILE A 64 12.88 -9.86 2.43
C ILE A 64 11.73 -10.86 2.30
N ASP A 65 11.97 -12.15 2.55
CA ASP A 65 10.96 -13.19 2.49
C ASP A 65 9.88 -13.01 3.57
N ASN A 66 10.29 -12.55 4.77
CA ASN A 66 9.36 -12.23 5.85
C ASN A 66 8.61 -10.91 5.60
N VAL A 67 9.22 -9.94 4.93
CA VAL A 67 8.55 -8.69 4.57
C VAL A 67 7.41 -8.94 3.56
N LEU A 68 7.66 -9.72 2.53
CA LEU A 68 6.64 -10.01 1.50
C LEU A 68 5.64 -11.08 1.97
N GLY A 69 6.13 -12.21 2.49
CA GLY A 69 5.29 -13.31 2.94
C GLY A 69 4.66 -13.06 4.31
N GLY A 70 5.47 -12.60 5.28
CA GLY A 70 5.03 -12.38 6.66
C GLY A 70 4.13 -11.16 6.84
N ARG A 71 4.44 -10.04 6.19
CA ARG A 71 3.67 -8.79 6.35
C ARG A 71 2.35 -8.80 5.58
N TYR A 72 2.29 -9.38 4.38
CA TYR A 72 1.06 -9.41 3.58
C TYR A 72 0.24 -10.69 3.81
N LEU A 73 0.81 -11.86 3.56
CA LEU A 73 0.12 -13.13 3.74
C LEU A 73 0.05 -13.52 5.22
N GLY A 74 1.14 -13.32 5.97
CA GLY A 74 1.18 -13.61 7.39
C GLY A 74 0.23 -12.73 8.22
N ALA A 75 0.04 -11.46 7.84
CA ALA A 75 -0.95 -10.59 8.48
C ALA A 75 -2.37 -11.10 8.28
N PHE A 76 -2.68 -11.62 7.10
CA PHE A 76 -3.96 -12.27 6.82
C PHE A 76 -4.17 -13.49 7.73
N PHE A 77 -3.20 -14.40 7.75
CA PHE A 77 -3.32 -15.61 8.60
C PHE A 77 -3.33 -15.27 10.09
N ARG A 78 -2.54 -14.31 10.56
CA ARG A 78 -2.54 -13.87 11.96
C ARG A 78 -3.85 -13.23 12.37
N ALA A 79 -4.50 -12.49 11.48
CA ALA A 79 -5.81 -11.89 11.74
C ALA A 79 -6.90 -12.94 12.03
N PHE A 80 -6.75 -14.18 11.52
CA PHE A 80 -7.72 -15.27 11.68
C PHE A 80 -7.26 -16.38 12.63
N ASN A 81 -5.98 -16.48 12.95
CA ASN A 81 -5.47 -17.53 13.84
C ASN A 81 -5.71 -17.24 15.34
N ASN A 82 -6.10 -16.02 15.71
CA ASN A 82 -6.48 -15.70 17.09
C ASN A 82 -7.94 -16.10 17.33
N LEU A 83 -8.16 -17.38 17.64
CA LEU A 83 -9.47 -17.96 17.98
C LEU A 83 -10.05 -17.42 19.29
N ASP A 84 -9.26 -16.73 20.11
CA ASP A 84 -9.66 -16.18 21.41
C ASP A 84 -10.34 -14.79 21.29
N ILE A 85 -10.48 -14.25 20.07
CA ILE A 85 -11.16 -12.96 19.86
C ILE A 85 -12.67 -13.15 20.01
N PRO A 86 -13.35 -12.37 20.86
CA PRO A 86 -14.82 -12.40 20.98
C PRO A 86 -15.50 -12.19 19.62
N MET A 87 -16.65 -12.80 19.41
CA MET A 87 -17.37 -12.74 18.13
C MET A 87 -17.68 -11.29 17.68
N LEU A 88 -17.92 -10.39 18.64
CA LEU A 88 -18.14 -8.95 18.44
C LEU A 88 -16.88 -8.10 18.65
N GLY A 89 -15.73 -8.71 18.87
CA GLY A 89 -14.48 -8.01 19.16
C GLY A 89 -14.41 -7.42 20.57
N TYR A 90 -13.32 -6.75 20.84
CA TYR A 90 -13.07 -6.10 22.14
C TYR A 90 -13.64 -4.68 22.20
N GLY A 91 -14.03 -4.10 21.07
CA GLY A 91 -14.55 -2.74 20.96
C GLY A 91 -13.73 -1.84 20.03
N ILE A 92 -14.43 -0.94 19.35
CA ILE A 92 -13.83 -0.04 18.36
C ILE A 92 -12.92 0.99 19.06
N GLY A 93 -11.71 1.16 18.54
CA GLY A 93 -10.75 2.13 19.00
C GLY A 93 -9.74 1.61 20.02
N LEU A 94 -9.88 0.39 20.54
CA LEU A 94 -8.92 -0.20 21.48
C LEU A 94 -7.53 -0.40 20.88
N GLY A 95 -7.44 -0.66 19.59
CA GLY A 95 -6.18 -0.75 18.85
C GLY A 95 -5.58 0.60 18.45
N THR A 96 -6.10 1.73 18.95
CA THR A 96 -5.53 3.05 18.73
C THR A 96 -4.66 3.48 19.91
N ASN A 97 -3.73 4.42 19.68
CA ASN A 97 -2.90 4.98 20.75
C ASN A 97 -3.73 5.58 21.88
N VAL A 98 -4.88 6.19 21.55
CA VAL A 98 -5.79 6.78 22.53
C VAL A 98 -6.48 5.69 23.35
N GLY A 99 -6.98 4.65 22.70
CA GLY A 99 -7.60 3.50 23.37
C GLY A 99 -6.63 2.79 24.31
N ALA A 100 -5.40 2.54 23.86
CA ALA A 100 -4.35 1.96 24.69
C ALA A 100 -4.05 2.82 25.94
N HIS A 101 -4.00 4.13 25.76
CA HIS A 101 -3.73 5.07 26.88
C HIS A 101 -4.87 5.09 27.91
N LEU A 102 -6.13 5.06 27.47
CA LEU A 102 -7.31 5.02 28.34
C LEU A 102 -7.43 3.70 29.12
N MET A 103 -6.91 2.60 28.57
CA MET A 103 -6.95 1.27 29.20
C MET A 103 -5.68 0.93 30.01
N GLY A 104 -4.85 1.89 30.35
CA GLY A 104 -3.69 1.71 31.21
C GLY A 104 -2.39 1.32 30.47
N GLY A 105 -2.28 1.59 29.18
CA GLY A 105 -1.01 1.61 28.46
C GLY A 105 -0.54 0.30 27.84
N ASN A 106 -1.26 -0.82 28.02
CA ASN A 106 -0.87 -2.11 27.46
C ASN A 106 -1.74 -2.54 26.27
N MET A 107 -1.35 -2.09 25.09
CA MET A 107 -1.98 -2.49 23.81
C MET A 107 -1.93 -4.00 23.55
N TYR A 108 -0.88 -4.65 24.05
CA TYR A 108 -0.63 -6.09 23.88
C TYR A 108 -1.47 -6.99 24.80
N SER A 109 -2.18 -6.43 25.77
CA SER A 109 -2.99 -7.22 26.73
C SER A 109 -4.21 -7.87 26.13
N PHE A 110 -4.65 -7.44 24.94
CA PHE A 110 -5.83 -7.97 24.25
C PHE A 110 -5.53 -9.06 23.23
N GLY A 111 -4.28 -9.50 23.08
CA GLY A 111 -3.90 -10.64 22.23
C GLY A 111 -3.95 -10.39 20.73
N PHE A 112 -4.24 -9.18 20.25
CA PHE A 112 -4.19 -8.86 18.83
C PHE A 112 -3.07 -7.83 18.53
N ASN A 113 -2.48 -7.91 17.34
CA ASN A 113 -1.43 -6.99 16.93
C ASN A 113 -2.05 -5.71 16.36
N ALA A 114 -2.09 -4.65 17.17
CA ALA A 114 -2.66 -3.36 16.78
C ALA A 114 -1.84 -2.62 15.72
N GLU A 115 -0.59 -3.01 15.49
CA GLU A 115 0.25 -2.47 14.41
C GLU A 115 -0.16 -2.97 13.03
N GLU A 116 -0.83 -4.14 12.97
CA GLU A 116 -1.34 -4.71 11.73
C GLU A 116 -2.83 -4.35 11.57
N GLU A 117 -3.16 -3.61 10.53
CA GLU A 117 -4.53 -3.11 10.32
C GLU A 117 -5.60 -4.21 10.31
N TRP A 118 -5.31 -5.34 9.66
CA TRP A 118 -6.29 -6.44 9.60
C TRP A 118 -6.48 -7.12 10.95
N SER A 119 -5.39 -7.35 11.70
CA SER A 119 -5.46 -7.87 13.07
C SER A 119 -6.18 -6.89 13.99
N ARG A 120 -5.95 -5.58 13.83
CA ARG A 120 -6.66 -4.55 14.55
C ARG A 120 -8.17 -4.57 14.26
N ILE A 121 -8.56 -4.60 12.99
CA ILE A 121 -9.99 -4.60 12.59
C ILE A 121 -10.69 -5.84 13.15
N THR A 122 -10.08 -7.02 13.03
CA THR A 122 -10.67 -8.26 13.60
C THR A 122 -10.71 -8.24 15.12
N GLY A 123 -9.68 -7.70 15.77
CA GLY A 123 -9.66 -7.52 17.23
C GLY A 123 -10.71 -6.54 17.74
N GLU A 124 -10.86 -5.40 17.09
CA GLU A 124 -11.82 -4.36 17.50
C GLU A 124 -13.28 -4.73 17.18
N CYS A 125 -13.54 -5.22 15.97
CA CYS A 125 -14.89 -5.45 15.46
C CYS A 125 -15.34 -6.92 15.56
N GLY A 126 -14.43 -7.82 15.93
CA GLY A 126 -14.66 -9.26 15.87
C GLY A 126 -14.43 -9.85 14.47
N ILE A 127 -14.36 -11.17 14.40
CA ILE A 127 -13.99 -11.87 13.17
C ILE A 127 -15.01 -11.62 12.06
N LEU A 128 -16.31 -11.65 12.36
CA LEU A 128 -17.36 -11.56 11.35
C LEU A 128 -17.42 -10.16 10.71
N LEU A 129 -17.52 -9.10 11.51
CA LEU A 129 -17.54 -7.72 11.02
C LEU A 129 -16.19 -7.34 10.43
N GLY A 130 -15.09 -7.79 11.04
CA GLY A 130 -13.74 -7.57 10.53
C GLY A 130 -13.56 -8.13 9.13
N LEU A 131 -14.00 -9.35 8.86
CA LEU A 131 -14.00 -9.97 7.53
C LEU A 131 -14.79 -9.15 6.51
N ILE A 132 -15.97 -8.68 6.87
CA ILE A 132 -16.81 -7.87 5.99
C ILE A 132 -16.07 -6.58 5.61
N ILE A 133 -15.50 -5.87 6.59
CA ILE A 133 -14.77 -4.61 6.36
C ILE A 133 -13.56 -4.84 5.46
N ILE A 134 -12.74 -5.85 5.74
CA ILE A 134 -11.56 -6.21 4.95
C ILE A 134 -11.97 -6.57 3.52
N SER A 135 -13.05 -7.35 3.36
CA SER A 135 -13.57 -7.75 2.05
C SER A 135 -14.04 -6.55 1.23
N ILE A 136 -14.78 -5.61 1.83
CA ILE A 136 -15.23 -4.40 1.15
C ILE A 136 -14.03 -3.55 0.70
N ARG A 137 -13.05 -3.32 1.58
CA ARG A 137 -11.84 -2.55 1.26
C ARG A 137 -11.06 -3.17 0.10
N THR A 138 -10.88 -4.49 0.15
CA THR A 138 -10.17 -5.26 -0.88
C THR A 138 -10.94 -5.24 -2.20
N PHE A 139 -12.26 -5.46 -2.15
CA PHE A 139 -13.12 -5.44 -3.34
C PHE A 139 -13.10 -4.08 -4.03
N VAL A 140 -13.23 -2.98 -3.30
CA VAL A 140 -13.15 -1.62 -3.86
C VAL A 140 -11.80 -1.37 -4.53
N SER A 141 -10.71 -1.81 -3.89
CA SER A 141 -9.36 -1.67 -4.46
C SER A 141 -9.20 -2.47 -5.76
N LEU A 142 -9.65 -3.73 -5.78
CA LEU A 142 -9.57 -4.60 -6.95
C LEU A 142 -10.48 -4.15 -8.08
N ASP A 143 -11.68 -3.63 -7.78
CA ASP A 143 -12.59 -3.09 -8.80
C ASP A 143 -11.98 -1.86 -9.47
N CYS A 144 -11.46 -0.91 -8.70
CA CYS A 144 -10.75 0.25 -9.24
C CYS A 144 -9.53 -0.14 -10.07
N PHE A 145 -8.74 -1.11 -9.60
CA PHE A 145 -7.61 -1.65 -10.34
C PHE A 145 -8.05 -2.27 -11.68
N SER A 146 -9.10 -3.11 -11.67
CA SER A 146 -9.63 -3.74 -12.87
C SER A 146 -10.13 -2.71 -13.90
N GLN A 147 -10.79 -1.66 -13.43
CA GLN A 147 -11.24 -0.57 -14.30
C GLN A 147 -10.07 0.23 -14.87
N ALA A 148 -9.04 0.53 -14.05
CA ALA A 148 -7.82 1.20 -14.48
C ALA A 148 -7.04 0.36 -15.51
N TYR A 149 -6.93 -0.96 -15.29
CA TYR A 149 -6.32 -1.91 -16.22
C TYR A 149 -7.06 -1.94 -17.57
N LYS A 150 -8.38 -2.11 -17.55
CA LYS A 150 -9.20 -2.08 -18.78
C LYS A 150 -8.99 -0.78 -19.56
N ARG A 151 -8.86 0.35 -18.87
CA ARG A 151 -8.60 1.64 -19.52
C ARG A 151 -7.20 1.75 -20.11
N LEU A 152 -6.20 1.21 -19.42
CA LEU A 152 -4.85 1.13 -19.96
C LEU A 152 -4.84 0.33 -21.28
N ILE A 153 -5.40 -0.87 -21.28
CA ILE A 153 -5.37 -1.74 -22.44
C ILE A 153 -6.19 -1.19 -23.62
N TYR A 154 -7.44 -0.76 -23.37
CA TYR A 154 -8.34 -0.37 -24.46
C TYR A 154 -8.19 1.08 -24.91
N ARG A 155 -7.66 1.97 -24.07
CA ARG A 155 -7.62 3.43 -24.35
C ARG A 155 -6.26 4.05 -24.14
N PHE A 156 -5.32 3.31 -23.63
CA PHE A 156 -4.00 3.79 -23.22
C PHE A 156 -4.07 4.98 -22.25
N ASP A 157 -5.01 4.93 -21.30
CA ASP A 157 -5.21 5.97 -20.30
C ASP A 157 -4.29 5.68 -19.10
N LEU A 158 -3.15 6.39 -19.06
CA LEU A 158 -2.10 6.17 -18.07
C LEU A 158 -2.49 6.69 -16.68
N LEU A 159 -3.28 7.75 -16.60
CA LEU A 159 -3.56 8.43 -15.33
C LEU A 159 -4.26 7.52 -14.32
N PRO A 160 -5.42 6.88 -14.64
CA PRO A 160 -6.06 5.95 -13.70
C PRO A 160 -5.15 4.77 -13.33
N TRP A 161 -4.37 4.28 -14.30
CA TRP A 161 -3.46 3.16 -14.08
C TRP A 161 -2.37 3.50 -13.07
N MET A 162 -1.69 4.63 -13.23
CA MET A 162 -0.63 5.07 -12.33
C MET A 162 -1.17 5.40 -10.93
N LEU A 163 -2.34 6.01 -10.82
CA LEU A 163 -2.99 6.28 -9.54
C LEU A 163 -3.41 4.99 -8.82
N SER A 164 -3.85 3.97 -9.57
CA SER A 164 -4.22 2.67 -9.00
C SER A 164 -3.05 1.94 -8.34
N ALA A 165 -1.80 2.20 -8.76
CA ALA A 165 -0.60 1.64 -8.12
C ALA A 165 -0.47 2.07 -6.65
N GLY A 166 -0.77 3.33 -6.34
CA GLY A 166 -0.79 3.83 -4.96
C GLY A 166 -1.95 3.26 -4.14
N MET A 167 -3.12 3.15 -4.77
CA MET A 167 -4.34 2.70 -4.11
C MET A 167 -4.33 1.21 -3.79
N LEU A 168 -3.75 0.37 -4.65
CA LEU A 168 -3.89 -1.09 -4.63
C LEU A 168 -3.54 -1.74 -3.30
N LEU A 169 -2.47 -1.28 -2.65
CA LEU A 169 -2.03 -1.79 -1.35
C LEU A 169 -2.48 -0.90 -0.18
N LEU A 170 -2.55 0.41 -0.41
CA LEU A 170 -2.82 1.37 0.63
C LEU A 170 -4.26 1.28 1.16
N VAL A 171 -5.24 1.07 0.28
CA VAL A 171 -6.65 0.99 0.68
C VAL A 171 -6.95 -0.30 1.45
N PRO A 172 -6.53 -1.50 1.03
CA PRO A 172 -6.81 -2.73 1.77
C PRO A 172 -6.10 -2.81 3.12
N GLN A 173 -4.82 -2.40 3.17
CA GLN A 173 -3.93 -2.63 4.34
C GLN A 173 -3.49 -1.36 5.06
N GLY A 174 -3.79 -0.17 4.54
CA GLY A 174 -3.41 1.07 5.20
C GLY A 174 -4.03 1.18 6.59
N GLN A 175 -3.24 1.63 7.57
CA GLN A 175 -3.69 1.82 8.95
C GLN A 175 -4.61 3.05 9.04
N TRP A 176 -5.90 2.82 9.03
CA TRP A 176 -6.89 3.91 9.11
C TRP A 176 -7.04 4.50 10.52
N SER A 177 -6.48 3.84 11.53
CA SER A 177 -6.35 4.40 12.88
C SER A 177 -5.39 5.59 12.94
N ILE A 178 -4.47 5.71 11.98
CA ILE A 178 -3.52 6.82 11.89
C ILE A 178 -4.08 7.85 10.90
N PRO A 179 -4.37 9.11 11.34
CA PRO A 179 -5.01 10.13 10.49
C PRO A 179 -4.27 10.42 9.19
N THR A 180 -2.94 10.41 9.19
CA THR A 180 -2.11 10.61 8.00
C THR A 180 -2.30 9.48 6.98
N ASN A 181 -2.30 8.23 7.43
CA ASN A 181 -2.50 7.07 6.56
C ASN A 181 -3.93 7.04 6.01
N LEU A 182 -4.92 7.35 6.83
CA LEU A 182 -6.32 7.49 6.39
C LEU A 182 -6.45 8.58 5.32
N GLY A 183 -5.82 9.74 5.52
CA GLY A 183 -5.80 10.83 4.53
C GLY A 183 -5.22 10.37 3.19
N PHE A 184 -4.09 9.67 3.20
CA PHE A 184 -3.49 9.11 1.98
C PHE A 184 -4.37 8.05 1.32
N CYS A 185 -5.05 7.19 2.09
CA CYS A 185 -6.00 6.21 1.55
C CYS A 185 -7.17 6.89 0.83
N ILE A 186 -7.76 7.90 1.46
CA ILE A 186 -8.90 8.64 0.90
C ILE A 186 -8.48 9.41 -0.35
N LEU A 187 -7.34 10.10 -0.33
CA LEU A 187 -6.83 10.85 -1.47
C LEU A 187 -6.48 9.95 -2.64
N SER A 188 -5.71 8.88 -2.42
CA SER A 188 -5.31 7.97 -3.50
C SER A 188 -6.53 7.24 -4.10
N GLY A 189 -7.44 6.77 -3.26
CA GLY A 189 -8.70 6.16 -3.70
C GLY A 189 -9.60 7.13 -4.45
N GLY A 190 -9.80 8.33 -3.89
CA GLY A 190 -10.61 9.40 -4.47
C GLY A 190 -10.08 9.86 -5.83
N PHE A 191 -8.78 10.11 -5.95
CA PHE A 191 -8.16 10.49 -7.23
C PHE A 191 -8.25 9.37 -8.28
N THR A 192 -8.06 8.11 -7.88
CA THR A 192 -8.21 6.97 -8.77
C THR A 192 -9.65 6.89 -9.30
N MET A 193 -10.63 6.96 -8.43
CA MET A 193 -12.06 6.94 -8.82
C MET A 193 -12.43 8.15 -9.68
N ALA A 194 -11.95 9.35 -9.34
CA ALA A 194 -12.18 10.56 -10.14
C ALA A 194 -11.59 10.43 -11.55
N ALA A 195 -10.35 9.96 -11.65
CA ALA A 195 -9.69 9.73 -12.94
C ALA A 195 -10.48 8.72 -13.79
N ILE A 196 -10.93 7.62 -13.17
CA ILE A 196 -11.79 6.63 -13.82
C ILE A 196 -13.11 7.26 -14.32
N ARG A 197 -13.77 8.13 -13.57
CA ARG A 197 -15.05 8.74 -13.95
C ARG A 197 -14.91 9.85 -15.00
N THR A 198 -13.90 10.69 -14.91
CA THR A 198 -13.72 11.89 -15.75
C THR A 198 -13.53 11.52 -17.21
N THR A 199 -12.77 10.49 -17.50
CA THR A 199 -12.53 10.03 -18.88
C THR A 199 -13.80 9.47 -19.53
N LYS A 200 -14.79 9.02 -18.75
CA LYS A 200 -16.08 8.53 -19.28
C LYS A 200 -16.94 9.67 -19.84
N LYS A 201 -16.91 10.86 -19.22
CA LYS A 201 -17.68 12.04 -19.65
C LYS A 201 -17.16 12.67 -20.94
N ARG A 202 -15.87 12.58 -21.23
CA ARG A 202 -15.28 13.17 -22.45
C ARG A 202 -15.77 12.51 -23.76
N LYS A 203 -16.19 11.25 -23.74
CA LYS A 203 -16.73 10.54 -24.91
C LYS A 203 -18.22 10.75 -25.16
N GLN A 204 -18.97 11.30 -24.21
CA GLN A 204 -20.40 11.61 -24.42
C GLN A 204 -20.59 12.98 -25.06
N LYS A 205 -19.54 13.78 -25.27
CA LYS A 205 -19.61 15.13 -25.88
C LYS A 205 -19.09 15.18 -27.32
N HIS A 206 -18.79 14.04 -27.92
CA HIS A 206 -18.45 13.86 -29.34
C HIS A 206 -19.34 12.80 -29.95
#